data_25f690ef14a5cd383c6a2e42ac852f9f
#
_entry.id   25f690ef14a5cd383c6a2e42ac852f9f
#
_cell.length_a   1.000
_cell.length_b   1.000
_cell.length_c   1.000
_cell.angle_alpha   90.00
_cell.angle_beta   90.00
_cell.angle_gamma   90.00
#
_symmetry.space_group_name_H-M   'P 1'
#
loop_
_entity.id
_entity.type
_entity.pdbx_description
1 polymer ?
#
loop_
_entity_poly.entity_id
_entity_poly.type
_entity_poly.pdbx_seq_one_letter_code
_entity_poly.pdbx_strand_id
1 'polypeptide(L)'
;MRVGSKFPYVDVKAINADGDELTINLSKPQTPTVLFWYPKDFTFVCPTEIHAFQAKLKDFNDRGYQVFGASCDTAEVHFAWLNTPKDNGGIEGVEFPLLSDTTRKLSKELNILDDESITYRATYLIDG
;
A
#
# COMPACT_ATOMS: atom_id res chain seq x y z
N MET A 1 -16.59 2.50 -3.03
CA MET A 1 -16.81 2.49 -1.57
C MET A 1 -17.16 3.90 -1.12
N ARG A 2 -18.14 4.02 -0.25
CA ARG A 2 -18.58 5.33 0.26
C ARG A 2 -17.84 5.72 1.53
N VAL A 3 -17.69 7.03 1.75
CA VAL A 3 -17.22 7.57 3.04
C VAL A 3 -18.21 7.10 4.14
N GLY A 4 -17.67 6.65 5.26
CA GLY A 4 -18.47 6.13 6.37
C GLY A 4 -18.88 4.66 6.25
N SER A 5 -18.60 4.01 5.12
CA SER A 5 -18.80 2.57 4.96
C SER A 5 -17.74 1.78 5.70
N LYS A 6 -18.06 0.53 6.07
CA LYS A 6 -17.08 -0.36 6.66
C LYS A 6 -16.07 -0.79 5.58
N PHE A 7 -14.80 -0.83 5.95
CA PHE A 7 -13.77 -1.33 5.07
C PHE A 7 -13.94 -2.86 4.89
N PRO A 8 -13.77 -3.39 3.66
CA PRO A 8 -14.00 -4.82 3.40
C PRO A 8 -13.14 -5.74 4.26
N TYR A 9 -13.71 -6.88 4.64
CA TYR A 9 -13.01 -7.92 5.40
C TYR A 9 -12.26 -8.83 4.42
N VAL A 10 -10.98 -8.51 4.17
CA VAL A 10 -10.11 -9.28 3.29
C VAL A 10 -8.73 -9.33 3.92
N ASP A 11 -8.18 -10.55 4.06
CA ASP A 11 -6.80 -10.73 4.49
C ASP A 11 -5.86 -10.51 3.31
N VAL A 12 -4.88 -9.62 3.46
CA VAL A 12 -3.92 -9.27 2.41
C VAL A 12 -2.51 -9.41 2.94
N LYS A 13 -1.64 -10.02 2.16
CA LYS A 13 -0.23 -10.15 2.51
C LYS A 13 0.47 -8.82 2.34
N ALA A 14 1.37 -8.47 3.28
CA ALA A 14 2.19 -7.28 3.20
C ALA A 14 3.65 -7.64 3.45
N ILE A 15 4.57 -6.84 2.94
CA ILE A 15 6.00 -7.02 3.12
C ILE A 15 6.69 -5.67 3.32
N ASN A 16 7.71 -5.63 4.20
CA ASN A 16 8.53 -4.45 4.39
C ASN A 16 9.92 -4.64 3.75
N ALA A 17 10.77 -3.60 3.84
CA ALA A 17 12.11 -3.62 3.24
C ALA A 17 13.05 -4.67 3.86
N ASP A 18 12.77 -5.10 5.08
CA ASP A 18 13.56 -6.13 5.78
C ASP A 18 13.16 -7.54 5.37
N GLY A 19 12.10 -7.68 4.57
CA GLY A 19 11.59 -8.99 4.15
C GLY A 19 10.59 -9.62 5.11
N ASP A 20 10.14 -8.87 6.12
CA ASP A 20 9.12 -9.37 7.06
C ASP A 20 7.77 -9.41 6.37
N GLU A 21 7.15 -10.58 6.31
CA GLU A 21 5.81 -10.76 5.75
C GLU A 21 4.77 -10.72 6.87
N LEU A 22 3.68 -9.99 6.60
CA LEU A 22 2.57 -9.84 7.51
C LEU A 22 1.27 -10.16 6.78
N THR A 23 0.25 -10.58 7.51
CA THR A 23 -1.11 -10.66 6.98
C THR A 23 -1.91 -9.52 7.61
N ILE A 24 -2.46 -8.67 6.76
CA ILE A 24 -3.14 -7.45 7.19
C ILE A 24 -4.62 -7.54 6.85
N ASN A 25 -5.47 -7.16 7.81
CA ASN A 25 -6.90 -7.00 7.58
C ASN A 25 -7.32 -5.65 8.16
N LEU A 26 -7.74 -4.75 7.29
CA LEU A 26 -8.05 -3.37 7.68
C LEU A 26 -9.54 -3.13 7.95
N SER A 27 -10.36 -4.19 8.02
CA SER A 27 -11.77 -4.04 8.37
C SER A 27 -11.96 -3.56 9.82
N LYS A 28 -11.03 -3.89 10.71
CA LYS A 28 -11.01 -3.44 12.10
C LYS A 28 -9.57 -3.16 12.53
N PRO A 29 -8.94 -2.09 12.01
CA PRO A 29 -7.57 -1.78 12.39
C PRO A 29 -7.50 -1.29 13.84
N GLN A 30 -6.47 -1.72 14.56
CA GLN A 30 -6.24 -1.24 15.94
C GLN A 30 -5.72 0.20 15.94
N THR A 31 -5.11 0.62 14.84
CA THR A 31 -4.54 1.95 14.66
C THR A 31 -5.15 2.57 13.42
N PRO A 32 -5.57 3.84 13.46
CA PRO A 32 -6.04 4.52 12.24
C PRO A 32 -4.99 4.41 11.14
N THR A 33 -5.43 4.17 9.91
CA THR A 33 -4.55 3.78 8.82
C THR A 33 -4.74 4.68 7.60
N VAL A 34 -3.61 5.08 6.99
CA VAL A 34 -3.58 5.66 5.65
C VAL A 34 -3.20 4.54 4.70
N LEU A 35 -4.11 4.18 3.79
CA LEU A 35 -3.87 3.17 2.76
C LEU A 35 -3.92 3.84 1.40
N PHE A 36 -2.80 3.85 0.67
CA PHE A 36 -2.79 4.39 -0.68
C PHE A 36 -2.50 3.29 -1.69
N TRP A 37 -3.25 3.33 -2.80
CA TRP A 37 -3.13 2.40 -3.91
C TRP A 37 -2.42 3.06 -5.08
N TYR A 38 -1.59 2.29 -5.77
CA TYR A 38 -0.92 2.70 -6.99
C TYR A 38 -0.98 1.56 -8.02
N PRO A 39 -0.80 1.85 -9.34
CA PRO A 39 -1.00 0.82 -10.37
C PRO A 39 -0.07 -0.37 -10.29
N LYS A 40 1.23 -0.16 -10.22
CA LYS A 40 2.20 -1.25 -10.07
C LYS A 40 3.60 -0.74 -9.76
N ASP A 41 4.43 -1.67 -9.24
CA ASP A 41 5.84 -1.41 -8.93
C ASP A 41 6.66 -1.15 -10.21
N PHE A 42 7.82 -0.53 -10.04
CA PHE A 42 8.78 -0.28 -11.13
C PHE A 42 8.24 0.58 -12.28
N THR A 43 7.35 1.53 -12.00
CA THR A 43 6.91 2.53 -12.97
C THR A 43 7.53 3.89 -12.63
N PHE A 44 7.68 4.77 -13.62
CA PHE A 44 8.37 6.06 -13.43
C PHE A 44 7.61 7.04 -12.52
N VAL A 45 6.29 6.93 -12.45
CA VAL A 45 5.46 7.89 -11.70
C VAL A 45 5.28 7.49 -10.25
N CYS A 46 5.10 6.18 -9.98
CA CYS A 46 4.82 5.68 -8.64
C CYS A 46 5.91 5.95 -7.60
N PRO A 47 7.23 5.89 -7.91
CA PRO A 47 8.25 6.15 -6.91
C PRO A 47 8.15 7.53 -6.28
N THR A 48 7.81 8.55 -7.07
CA THR A 48 7.67 9.92 -6.57
C THR A 48 6.58 10.02 -5.50
N GLU A 49 5.42 9.39 -5.76
CA GLU A 49 4.30 9.38 -4.81
C GLU A 49 4.67 8.65 -3.51
N ILE A 50 5.32 7.51 -3.64
CA ILE A 50 5.72 6.69 -2.49
C ILE A 50 6.75 7.44 -1.64
N HIS A 51 7.73 8.08 -2.26
CA HIS A 51 8.71 8.89 -1.53
C HIS A 51 8.06 10.10 -0.84
N ALA A 52 7.01 10.66 -1.42
CA ALA A 52 6.26 11.74 -0.78
C ALA A 52 5.57 11.25 0.51
N PHE A 53 4.98 10.05 0.50
CA PHE A 53 4.42 9.46 1.71
C PHE A 53 5.50 9.14 2.75
N GLN A 54 6.67 8.65 2.32
CA GLN A 54 7.78 8.38 3.23
C GLN A 54 8.29 9.66 3.88
N ALA A 55 8.38 10.74 3.13
CA ALA A 55 8.81 12.04 3.68
C ALA A 55 7.86 12.55 4.77
N LYS A 56 6.60 12.13 4.73
CA LYS A 56 5.59 12.52 5.72
C LYS A 56 5.28 11.43 6.73
N LEU A 57 5.99 10.31 6.69
CA LEU A 57 5.71 9.16 7.55
C LEU A 57 5.76 9.52 9.03
N LYS A 58 6.76 10.28 9.43
CA LYS A 58 6.90 10.72 10.82
C LYS A 58 5.68 11.54 11.27
N ASP A 59 5.20 12.44 10.41
CA ASP A 59 4.03 13.26 10.73
C ASP A 59 2.78 12.40 10.91
N PHE A 60 2.59 11.38 10.05
CA PHE A 60 1.47 10.44 10.20
C PHE A 60 1.58 9.65 11.50
N ASN A 61 2.77 9.12 11.80
CA ASN A 61 3.00 8.33 13.01
C ASN A 61 2.81 9.17 14.28
N ASP A 62 3.29 10.43 14.27
CA ASP A 62 3.14 11.34 15.40
C ASP A 62 1.67 11.65 15.69
N ARG A 63 0.80 11.56 14.68
CA ARG A 63 -0.65 11.76 14.81
C ARG A 63 -1.41 10.46 15.07
N GLY A 64 -0.70 9.36 15.28
CA GLY A 64 -1.31 8.07 15.58
C GLY A 64 -1.76 7.26 14.38
N TYR A 65 -1.35 7.62 13.17
CA TYR A 65 -1.68 6.89 11.94
C TYR A 65 -0.54 5.96 11.53
N GLN A 66 -0.89 4.77 11.05
CA GLN A 66 0.04 3.91 10.31
C GLN A 66 -0.20 4.09 8.81
N VAL A 67 0.81 3.77 7.99
CA VAL A 67 0.76 3.96 6.55
C VAL A 67 1.06 2.65 5.84
N PHE A 68 0.27 2.30 4.83
CA PHE A 68 0.53 1.18 3.93
C PHE A 68 0.37 1.63 2.48
N GLY A 69 1.28 1.20 1.60
CA GLY A 69 1.06 1.25 0.16
C GLY A 69 0.45 -0.06 -0.32
N ALA A 70 -0.21 -0.06 -1.45
CA ALA A 70 -0.85 -1.26 -1.97
C ALA A 70 -0.92 -1.28 -3.49
N SER A 71 -0.73 -2.46 -4.07
CA SER A 71 -0.97 -2.75 -5.47
C SER A 71 -1.29 -4.24 -5.62
N CYS A 72 -1.45 -4.72 -6.85
CA CYS A 72 -1.67 -6.14 -7.12
C CYS A 72 -0.37 -6.89 -7.41
N ASP A 73 0.79 -6.27 -7.24
CA ASP A 73 2.08 -6.93 -7.40
C ASP A 73 2.33 -7.96 -6.30
N THR A 74 3.20 -8.93 -6.57
CA THR A 74 3.55 -9.96 -5.60
C THR A 74 4.46 -9.41 -4.50
N ALA A 75 4.53 -10.14 -3.38
CA ALA A 75 5.43 -9.78 -2.28
C ALA A 75 6.90 -9.77 -2.75
N GLU A 76 7.27 -10.69 -3.62
CA GLU A 76 8.63 -10.77 -4.17
C GLU A 76 8.97 -9.51 -4.99
N VAL A 77 8.04 -9.04 -5.81
CA VAL A 77 8.23 -7.80 -6.60
C VAL A 77 8.33 -6.60 -5.67
N HIS A 78 7.44 -6.49 -4.68
CA HIS A 78 7.50 -5.43 -3.67
C HIS A 78 8.84 -5.42 -2.93
N PHE A 79 9.29 -6.59 -2.50
CA PHE A 79 10.56 -6.70 -1.78
C PHE A 79 11.74 -6.24 -2.65
N ALA A 80 11.76 -6.67 -3.91
CA ALA A 80 12.79 -6.24 -4.85
C ALA A 80 12.79 -4.72 -5.03
N TRP A 81 11.61 -4.12 -5.18
CA TRP A 81 11.47 -2.69 -5.38
C TRP A 81 11.87 -1.89 -4.14
N LEU A 82 11.51 -2.37 -2.94
CA LEU A 82 11.90 -1.76 -1.67
C LEU A 82 13.42 -1.78 -1.46
N ASN A 83 14.14 -2.67 -2.14
CA ASN A 83 15.59 -2.81 -2.05
C ASN A 83 16.33 -2.32 -3.31
N THR A 84 15.63 -1.69 -4.23
CA THR A 84 16.23 -1.10 -5.44
C THR A 84 16.55 0.36 -5.19
N PRO A 85 17.79 0.84 -5.49
CA PRO A 85 18.17 2.24 -5.29
C PRO A 85 17.29 3.21 -6.09
N LYS A 86 17.13 4.42 -5.57
CA LYS A 86 16.37 5.48 -6.24
C LYS A 86 16.90 5.77 -7.64
N ASP A 87 18.21 5.73 -7.83
CA ASP A 87 18.86 5.99 -9.12
C ASP A 87 18.47 4.95 -10.18
N ASN A 88 18.01 3.79 -9.75
CA ASN A 88 17.55 2.70 -10.63
C ASN A 88 16.03 2.58 -10.65
N GLY A 89 15.32 3.61 -10.27
CA GLY A 89 13.85 3.64 -10.28
C GLY A 89 13.20 2.92 -9.10
N GLY A 90 13.99 2.58 -8.07
CA GLY A 90 13.48 1.90 -6.88
C GLY A 90 13.04 2.84 -5.76
N ILE A 91 12.61 2.23 -4.67
CA ILE A 91 12.11 2.96 -3.50
C ILE A 91 12.88 2.59 -2.22
N GLU A 92 14.17 2.28 -2.36
CA GLU A 92 15.02 2.04 -1.20
C GLU A 92 14.91 3.19 -0.20
N GLY A 93 14.78 2.86 1.08
CA GLY A 93 14.59 3.83 2.16
C GLY A 93 13.15 3.97 2.64
N VAL A 94 12.20 3.38 1.93
CA VAL A 94 10.78 3.38 2.36
C VAL A 94 10.61 2.42 3.54
N GLU A 95 10.03 2.92 4.63
CA GLU A 95 9.92 2.19 5.88
C GLU A 95 8.54 1.56 6.12
N PHE A 96 7.50 2.00 5.40
CA PHE A 96 6.17 1.42 5.56
C PHE A 96 6.00 0.19 4.68
N PRO A 97 5.18 -0.80 5.10
CA PRO A 97 4.95 -2.01 4.31
C PRO A 97 4.11 -1.75 3.05
N LEU A 98 4.26 -2.66 2.07
CA LEU A 98 3.45 -2.67 0.86
C LEU A 98 2.54 -3.91 0.87
N LEU A 99 1.25 -3.70 0.62
CA LEU A 99 0.27 -4.77 0.50
C LEU A 99 0.28 -5.36 -0.91
N SER A 100 0.17 -6.70 -0.98
CA SER A 100 0.16 -7.47 -2.23
C SER A 100 -1.22 -8.08 -2.44
N ASP A 101 -2.11 -7.36 -3.12
CA ASP A 101 -3.46 -7.85 -3.41
C ASP A 101 -3.46 -8.70 -4.69
N THR A 102 -2.69 -9.81 -4.67
CA THR A 102 -2.48 -10.65 -5.84
C THR A 102 -3.74 -11.35 -6.34
N THR A 103 -4.67 -11.65 -5.44
CA THR A 103 -5.96 -12.23 -5.81
C THR A 103 -6.96 -11.19 -6.29
N ARG A 104 -6.64 -9.93 -6.11
CA ARG A 104 -7.48 -8.78 -6.42
C ARG A 104 -8.80 -8.73 -5.64
N LYS A 105 -8.92 -9.50 -4.57
CA LYS A 105 -10.14 -9.51 -3.74
C LYS A 105 -10.42 -8.15 -3.12
N LEU A 106 -9.40 -7.54 -2.48
CA LEU A 106 -9.59 -6.26 -1.82
C LEU A 106 -9.85 -5.15 -2.84
N SER A 107 -9.09 -5.08 -3.92
CA SER A 107 -9.26 -4.05 -4.95
C SER A 107 -10.60 -4.17 -5.67
N LYS A 108 -11.12 -5.39 -5.87
CA LYS A 108 -12.48 -5.60 -6.40
C LYS A 108 -13.54 -5.08 -5.44
N GLU A 109 -13.42 -5.41 -4.16
CA GLU A 109 -14.35 -4.94 -3.13
C GLU A 109 -14.35 -3.41 -3.01
N LEU A 110 -13.20 -2.77 -3.25
CA LEU A 110 -13.08 -1.31 -3.25
C LEU A 110 -13.47 -0.68 -4.58
N ASN A 111 -13.69 -1.50 -5.62
CA ASN A 111 -14.08 -1.06 -6.97
C ASN A 111 -13.04 -0.10 -7.59
N ILE A 112 -11.76 -0.46 -7.50
CA ILE A 112 -10.65 0.38 -7.99
C ILE A 112 -9.79 -0.32 -9.04
N LEU A 113 -10.29 -1.41 -9.65
CA LEU A 113 -9.59 -2.08 -10.75
C LEU A 113 -10.01 -1.50 -12.10
N ASP A 114 -9.04 -1.31 -12.99
CA ASP A 114 -9.32 -0.96 -14.38
C ASP A 114 -9.58 -2.22 -15.21
N ASP A 115 -9.79 -2.06 -16.53
CA ASP A 115 -10.11 -3.16 -17.44
C ASP A 115 -8.95 -4.16 -17.58
N GLU A 116 -7.72 -3.77 -17.26
CA GLU A 116 -6.53 -4.62 -17.30
C GLU A 116 -6.21 -5.28 -15.94
N SER A 117 -7.11 -5.17 -14.97
CA SER A 117 -6.94 -5.69 -13.60
C SER A 117 -5.78 -5.02 -12.86
N ILE A 118 -5.54 -3.75 -13.13
CA ILE A 118 -4.56 -2.90 -12.46
C ILE A 118 -5.33 -1.86 -11.63
N THR A 119 -4.85 -1.59 -10.43
CA THR A 119 -5.54 -0.64 -9.55
C THR A 119 -5.36 0.80 -9.99
N TYR A 120 -6.41 1.60 -9.82
CA TYR A 120 -6.31 3.05 -9.92
C TYR A 120 -5.57 3.61 -8.71
N ARG A 121 -5.09 4.85 -8.82
CA ARG A 121 -4.58 5.58 -7.66
C ARG A 121 -5.73 5.95 -6.75
N ALA A 122 -5.63 5.60 -5.50
CA ALA A 122 -6.65 5.91 -4.51
C ALA A 122 -6.03 5.97 -3.12
N THR A 123 -6.55 6.83 -2.26
CA THR A 123 -6.07 6.93 -0.88
C THR A 123 -7.27 6.84 0.07
N TYR A 124 -7.16 5.99 1.07
CA TYR A 124 -8.19 5.79 2.09
C TYR A 124 -7.66 6.16 3.46
N LEU A 125 -8.49 6.85 4.24
CA LEU A 125 -8.27 7.05 5.67
C LEU A 125 -9.22 6.11 6.41
N ILE A 126 -8.65 5.18 7.17
CA ILE A 126 -9.41 4.13 7.84
C ILE A 126 -9.30 4.33 9.34
N ASP A 127 -10.42 4.62 9.99
CA ASP A 127 -10.49 4.78 11.44
C ASP A 127 -10.54 3.40 12.11
N GLY A 128 -9.99 3.33 13.30
CA GLY A 128 -10.02 2.11 14.10
C GLY A 128 -11.38 1.72 14.65
#